data_53bb64a9c897d0a1ba8017515a46a77b
#
_entry.id   53bb64a9c897d0a1ba8017515a46a77b
#
_cell.length_a   1.000
_cell.length_b   1.000
_cell.length_c   1.000
_cell.angle_alpha   90.00
_cell.angle_beta   90.00
_cell.angle_gamma   90.00
#
_symmetry.space_group_name_H-M   'P 1'
#
loop_
_entity.id
_entity.type
_entity.pdbx_description
1 polymer ?
#
loop_
_entity_poly.entity_id
_entity_poly.type
_entity_poly.pdbx_seq_one_letter_code
_entity_poly.pdbx_strand_id
1 'polypeptide(L)'
;GEARKASSILVSISAVFLGIVAASILILIIGKNPIKGFERLMFGAFSNKRRIGNTLAMSTQLILMGLSFSFAYKTGLFNIGGSGQMLMGGIVCTILGHYLPSSMPKPIFIVIVILAAIVTGGLWGLISGFLKAKFNVHEVVSSIMLNWTAFWLVYDFIPRFVKDKAIAVKSEPLPFSRTLG
;
A
#
# COMPACT_ATOMS: atom_id res chain seq x y z
N GLY A 1 31.43 -4.40 -18.51
CA GLY A 1 30.68 -3.71 -17.45
C GLY A 1 29.64 -2.74 -18.01
N GLU A 2 30.04 -1.75 -18.81
CA GLU A 2 29.16 -0.67 -19.30
C GLU A 2 28.15 -1.14 -20.36
N ALA A 3 28.54 -1.99 -21.29
CA ALA A 3 27.64 -2.55 -22.32
C ALA A 3 26.48 -3.34 -21.69
N ARG A 4 26.72 -4.05 -20.60
CA ARG A 4 25.69 -4.81 -19.87
C ARG A 4 24.73 -3.91 -19.09
N LYS A 5 25.20 -2.77 -18.58
CA LYS A 5 24.34 -1.74 -17.96
C LYS A 5 23.49 -1.01 -19.00
N ALA A 6 24.08 -0.65 -20.15
CA ALA A 6 23.34 -0.01 -21.24
C ALA A 6 22.26 -0.93 -21.82
N SER A 7 22.53 -2.21 -22.00
CA SER A 7 21.52 -3.18 -22.46
C SER A 7 20.38 -3.36 -21.43
N SER A 8 20.68 -3.36 -20.15
CA SER A 8 19.65 -3.45 -19.09
C SER A 8 18.73 -2.22 -19.07
N ILE A 9 19.27 -1.02 -19.27
CA ILE A 9 18.49 0.22 -19.37
C ILE A 9 17.61 0.22 -20.63
N LEU A 10 18.15 -0.19 -21.76
CA LEU A 10 17.38 -0.30 -23.01
C LEU A 10 16.23 -1.30 -22.90
N VAL A 11 16.46 -2.46 -22.29
CA VAL A 11 15.41 -3.45 -22.01
C VAL A 11 14.31 -2.86 -21.11
N SER A 12 14.67 -2.11 -20.07
CA SER A 12 13.70 -1.49 -19.18
C SER A 12 12.86 -0.42 -19.90
N ILE A 13 13.50 0.43 -20.70
CA ILE A 13 12.80 1.47 -21.49
C ILE A 13 11.88 0.83 -22.53
N SER A 14 12.35 -0.19 -23.25
CA SER A 14 11.52 -0.89 -24.24
C SER A 14 10.34 -1.60 -23.61
N ALA A 15 10.49 -2.19 -22.41
CA ALA A 15 9.40 -2.80 -21.68
C ALA A 15 8.32 -1.78 -21.29
N VAL A 16 8.72 -0.60 -20.82
CA VAL A 16 7.79 0.49 -20.50
C VAL A 16 7.06 0.97 -21.77
N PHE A 17 7.78 1.15 -22.87
CA PHE A 17 7.19 1.56 -24.14
C PHE A 17 6.17 0.54 -24.65
N LEU A 18 6.53 -0.76 -24.63
CA LEU A 18 5.62 -1.84 -25.00
C LEU A 18 4.38 -1.88 -24.09
N GLY A 19 4.53 -1.63 -22.81
CA GLY A 19 3.42 -1.51 -21.87
C GLY A 19 2.46 -0.37 -22.22
N ILE A 20 2.99 0.80 -22.60
CA ILE A 20 2.18 1.95 -23.05
C ILE A 20 1.45 1.63 -24.35
N VAL A 21 2.12 0.96 -25.30
CA VAL A 21 1.51 0.55 -26.58
C VAL A 21 0.38 -0.46 -26.31
N ALA A 22 0.62 -1.48 -25.50
CA ALA A 22 -0.40 -2.47 -25.15
C ALA A 22 -1.61 -1.82 -24.46
N ALA A 23 -1.39 -0.92 -23.50
CA ALA A 23 -2.46 -0.15 -22.86
C ALA A 23 -3.23 0.70 -23.86
N SER A 24 -2.53 1.33 -24.83
CA SER A 24 -3.17 2.12 -25.89
C SER A 24 -4.06 1.28 -26.79
N ILE A 25 -3.62 0.08 -27.15
CA ILE A 25 -4.41 -0.88 -27.95
C ILE A 25 -5.68 -1.29 -27.18
N LEU A 26 -5.57 -1.61 -25.88
CA LEU A 26 -6.72 -1.95 -25.05
C LEU A 26 -7.73 -0.80 -24.97
N ILE A 27 -7.26 0.45 -24.82
CA ILE A 27 -8.14 1.64 -24.78
C ILE A 27 -8.86 1.82 -26.13
N LEU A 28 -8.18 1.54 -27.25
CA LEU A 28 -8.79 1.60 -28.60
C LEU A 28 -9.85 0.51 -28.78
N ILE A 29 -9.60 -0.72 -28.32
CA ILE A 29 -10.55 -1.83 -28.38
C ILE A 29 -11.85 -1.50 -27.62
N ILE A 30 -11.75 -0.78 -26.49
CA ILE A 30 -12.90 -0.32 -25.71
C ILE A 30 -13.60 0.89 -26.38
N GLY A 31 -13.13 1.34 -27.53
CA GLY A 31 -13.74 2.47 -28.27
C GLY A 31 -13.40 3.84 -27.67
N LYS A 32 -12.31 3.95 -26.91
CA LYS A 32 -11.87 5.21 -26.29
C LYS A 32 -10.57 5.71 -26.92
N ASN A 33 -10.32 7.02 -26.80
CA ASN A 33 -9.11 7.63 -27.31
C ASN A 33 -7.96 7.50 -26.28
N PRO A 34 -6.85 6.81 -26.60
CA PRO A 34 -5.74 6.61 -25.68
C PRO A 34 -5.04 7.92 -25.30
N ILE A 35 -4.92 8.89 -26.21
CA ILE A 35 -4.30 10.19 -25.92
C ILE A 35 -5.08 10.90 -24.80
N LYS A 36 -6.41 10.96 -24.91
CA LYS A 36 -7.28 11.51 -23.85
C LYS A 36 -7.20 10.69 -22.55
N GLY A 37 -6.96 9.40 -22.65
CA GLY A 37 -6.75 8.53 -21.49
C GLY A 37 -5.49 8.93 -20.72
N PHE A 38 -4.36 9.05 -21.38
CA PHE A 38 -3.09 9.47 -20.78
C PHE A 38 -3.12 10.92 -20.31
N GLU A 39 -3.73 11.83 -21.05
CA GLU A 39 -3.95 13.22 -20.62
C GLU A 39 -4.70 13.27 -19.28
N ARG A 40 -5.79 12.51 -19.13
CA ARG A 40 -6.55 12.44 -17.88
C ARG A 40 -5.77 11.85 -16.73
N LEU A 41 -4.89 10.85 -16.98
CA LEU A 41 -3.98 10.31 -15.97
C LEU A 41 -3.01 11.38 -15.46
N MET A 42 -2.35 12.08 -16.36
CA MET A 42 -1.42 13.15 -16.00
C MET A 42 -2.12 14.32 -15.29
N PHE A 43 -3.28 14.73 -15.80
CA PHE A 43 -4.10 15.75 -15.17
C PHE A 43 -4.61 15.29 -13.79
N GLY A 44 -4.96 14.01 -13.65
CA GLY A 44 -5.36 13.40 -12.38
C GLY A 44 -4.27 13.45 -11.32
N ALA A 45 -3.02 13.25 -11.72
CA ALA A 45 -1.87 13.22 -10.81
C ALA A 45 -1.33 14.61 -10.45
N PHE A 46 -1.31 15.56 -11.42
CA PHE A 46 -0.49 16.78 -11.31
C PHE A 46 -1.27 18.09 -11.46
N SER A 47 -2.59 18.09 -11.69
CA SER A 47 -3.33 19.31 -12.06
C SER A 47 -3.45 20.36 -10.95
N ASN A 48 -3.36 20.01 -9.69
CA ASN A 48 -3.41 20.95 -8.58
C ASN A 48 -2.62 20.47 -7.36
N LYS A 49 -2.34 21.38 -6.42
CA LYS A 49 -1.53 21.11 -5.22
C LYS A 49 -2.04 19.89 -4.41
N ARG A 50 -3.36 19.74 -4.28
CA ARG A 50 -3.98 18.62 -3.55
C ARG A 50 -3.72 17.28 -4.25
N ARG A 51 -3.82 17.24 -5.58
CA ARG A 51 -3.56 16.02 -6.36
C ARG A 51 -2.08 15.64 -6.34
N ILE A 52 -1.20 16.62 -6.47
CA ILE A 52 0.25 16.42 -6.30
C ILE A 52 0.56 15.86 -4.91
N GLY A 53 -0.02 16.45 -3.85
CA GLY A 53 0.14 15.94 -2.49
C GLY A 53 -0.32 14.50 -2.33
N ASN A 54 -1.48 14.14 -2.89
CA ASN A 54 -1.97 12.76 -2.87
C ASN A 54 -1.05 11.80 -3.66
N THR A 55 -0.55 12.22 -4.81
CA THR A 55 0.39 11.43 -5.61
C THR A 55 1.69 11.18 -4.84
N LEU A 56 2.24 12.20 -4.18
CA LEU A 56 3.43 12.07 -3.34
C LEU A 56 3.18 11.15 -2.14
N ALA A 57 2.04 11.27 -1.47
CA ALA A 57 1.67 10.41 -0.35
C ALA A 57 1.58 8.93 -0.77
N MET A 58 0.93 8.64 -1.90
CA MET A 58 0.89 7.27 -2.45
C MET A 58 2.26 6.76 -2.89
N SER A 59 3.08 7.62 -3.50
CA SER A 59 4.45 7.28 -3.88
C SER A 59 5.31 6.91 -2.68
N THR A 60 5.15 7.60 -1.55
CA THR A 60 5.88 7.31 -0.31
C THR A 60 5.58 5.89 0.18
N GLN A 61 4.33 5.46 0.15
CA GLN A 61 3.95 4.08 0.51
C GLN A 61 4.61 3.06 -0.40
N LEU A 62 4.61 3.27 -1.71
CA LEU A 62 5.23 2.38 -2.69
C LEU A 62 6.76 2.31 -2.52
N ILE A 63 7.41 3.45 -2.24
CA ILE A 63 8.85 3.51 -1.97
C ILE A 63 9.20 2.69 -0.72
N LEU A 64 8.46 2.85 0.38
CA LEU A 64 8.69 2.10 1.61
C LEU A 64 8.47 0.59 1.41
N MET A 65 7.43 0.20 0.67
CA MET A 65 7.20 -1.21 0.30
C MET A 65 8.32 -1.76 -0.57
N GLY A 66 8.81 -1.00 -1.55
CA GLY A 66 9.92 -1.38 -2.41
C GLY A 66 11.23 -1.55 -1.62
N LEU A 67 11.51 -0.68 -0.65
CA LEU A 67 12.66 -0.80 0.25
C LEU A 67 12.57 -2.04 1.13
N SER A 68 11.38 -2.30 1.71
CA SER A 68 11.13 -3.51 2.51
C SER A 68 11.34 -4.79 1.69
N PHE A 69 10.81 -4.82 0.46
CA PHE A 69 11.03 -5.92 -0.47
C PHE A 69 12.52 -6.11 -0.81
N SER A 70 13.23 -5.02 -1.12
CA SER A 70 14.64 -5.05 -1.47
C SER A 70 15.51 -5.56 -0.32
N PHE A 71 15.17 -5.19 0.92
CA PHE A 71 15.84 -5.67 2.12
C PHE A 71 15.62 -7.18 2.31
N ALA A 72 14.37 -7.64 2.23
CA ALA A 72 14.04 -9.05 2.34
C ALA A 72 14.74 -9.88 1.24
N TYR A 73 14.75 -9.39 0.01
CA TYR A 73 15.42 -10.06 -1.11
C TYR A 73 16.92 -10.26 -0.88
N LYS A 74 17.61 -9.25 -0.29
CA LYS A 74 19.03 -9.36 0.05
C LYS A 74 19.30 -10.39 1.15
N THR A 75 18.35 -10.70 2.00
CA THR A 75 18.44 -11.76 3.02
C THR A 75 18.04 -13.14 2.51
N GLY A 76 17.75 -13.27 1.21
CA GLY A 76 17.30 -14.53 0.60
C GLY A 76 15.83 -14.87 0.83
N LEU A 77 15.04 -13.91 1.30
CA LEU A 77 13.59 -14.06 1.51
C LEU A 77 12.80 -13.26 0.46
N PHE A 78 11.69 -13.81 0.02
CA PHE A 78 10.82 -13.17 -0.96
C PHE A 78 9.54 -12.67 -0.29
N ASN A 79 9.58 -11.47 0.30
CA ASN A 79 8.43 -10.92 1.03
C ASN A 79 7.50 -10.13 0.10
N ILE A 80 6.42 -10.76 -0.36
CA ILE A 80 5.32 -10.09 -1.10
C ILE A 80 4.18 -9.67 -0.14
N GLY A 81 4.34 -9.89 1.17
CA GLY A 81 3.33 -9.63 2.19
C GLY A 81 3.11 -8.16 2.57
N GLY A 82 3.80 -7.23 1.92
CA GLY A 82 3.76 -5.80 2.28
C GLY A 82 2.35 -5.18 2.26
N SER A 83 1.49 -5.58 1.32
CA SER A 83 0.11 -5.08 1.26
C SER A 83 -0.73 -5.53 2.46
N GLY A 84 -0.60 -6.78 2.91
CA GLY A 84 -1.28 -7.28 4.11
C GLY A 84 -0.76 -6.62 5.38
N GLN A 85 0.55 -6.42 5.50
CA GLN A 85 1.18 -5.71 6.62
C GLN A 85 0.66 -4.27 6.72
N MET A 86 0.54 -3.58 5.58
CA MET A 86 0.01 -2.22 5.52
C MET A 86 -1.48 -2.17 5.93
N LEU A 87 -2.29 -3.12 5.46
CA LEU A 87 -3.70 -3.21 5.84
C LEU A 87 -3.88 -3.44 7.34
N MET A 88 -3.10 -4.35 7.94
CA MET A 88 -3.16 -4.63 9.38
C MET A 88 -2.65 -3.46 10.22
N GLY A 89 -1.61 -2.78 9.79
CA GLY A 89 -1.18 -1.51 10.40
C GLY A 89 -2.26 -0.43 10.33
N GLY A 90 -2.91 -0.29 9.17
CA GLY A 90 -3.98 0.69 8.95
C GLY A 90 -5.21 0.47 9.82
N ILE A 91 -5.64 -0.80 10.00
CA ILE A 91 -6.79 -1.11 10.88
C ILE A 91 -6.51 -0.72 12.34
N VAL A 92 -5.28 -0.98 12.82
CA VAL A 92 -4.90 -0.59 14.20
C VAL A 92 -4.82 0.94 14.33
N CYS A 93 -4.32 1.66 13.33
CA CYS A 93 -4.38 3.12 13.32
C CYS A 93 -5.82 3.64 13.42
N THR A 94 -6.75 3.01 12.69
CA THR A 94 -8.18 3.37 12.72
C THR A 94 -8.80 3.11 14.09
N ILE A 95 -8.52 1.95 14.68
CA ILE A 95 -8.98 1.59 16.04
C ILE A 95 -8.46 2.60 17.05
N LEU A 96 -7.16 2.85 17.09
CA LEU A 96 -6.57 3.80 18.03
C LEU A 96 -7.11 5.22 17.82
N GLY A 97 -7.35 5.60 16.56
CA GLY A 97 -7.97 6.89 16.23
C GLY A 97 -9.36 7.09 16.82
N HIS A 98 -10.14 6.02 16.96
CA HIS A 98 -11.50 6.08 17.52
C HIS A 98 -11.54 5.92 19.05
N TYR A 99 -10.75 5.01 19.59
CA TYR A 99 -10.87 4.59 20.99
C TYR A 99 -9.95 5.35 21.96
N LEU A 100 -8.86 5.97 21.50
CA LEU A 100 -8.01 6.76 22.37
C LEU A 100 -8.70 8.07 22.80
N PRO A 101 -8.44 8.58 24.02
CA PRO A 101 -9.06 9.82 24.52
C PRO A 101 -8.73 11.04 23.66
N SER A 102 -9.73 11.88 23.36
CA SER A 102 -9.55 13.11 22.58
C SER A 102 -8.69 14.16 23.27
N SER A 103 -8.51 14.05 24.60
CA SER A 103 -7.68 14.93 25.42
C SER A 103 -6.18 14.68 25.29
N MET A 104 -5.77 13.58 24.61
CA MET A 104 -4.36 13.24 24.43
C MET A 104 -3.64 14.26 23.52
N PRO A 105 -2.44 14.75 23.91
CA PRO A 105 -1.65 15.63 23.06
C PRO A 105 -1.33 15.00 21.71
N LYS A 106 -1.52 15.75 20.62
CA LYS A 106 -1.34 15.27 19.23
C LYS A 106 0.02 14.59 18.98
N PRO A 107 1.18 15.10 19.49
CA PRO A 107 2.46 14.42 19.28
C PRO A 107 2.53 13.02 19.89
N ILE A 108 1.99 12.86 21.10
CA ILE A 108 1.97 11.57 21.81
C ILE A 108 1.07 10.59 21.05
N PHE A 109 -0.10 11.04 20.61
CA PHE A 109 -1.01 10.24 19.80
C PHE A 109 -0.32 9.72 18.51
N ILE A 110 0.38 10.59 17.77
CA ILE A 110 1.09 10.21 16.54
C ILE A 110 2.14 9.14 16.81
N VAL A 111 2.95 9.30 17.88
CA VAL A 111 3.98 8.32 18.25
C VAL A 111 3.37 6.96 18.56
N ILE A 112 2.29 6.93 19.36
CA ILE A 112 1.60 5.68 19.72
C ILE A 112 1.07 4.99 18.47
N VAL A 113 0.41 5.73 17.57
CA VAL A 113 -0.16 5.17 16.33
C VAL A 113 0.92 4.61 15.42
N ILE A 114 2.03 5.33 15.25
CA ILE A 114 3.16 4.85 14.44
C ILE A 114 3.76 3.58 15.02
N LEU A 115 4.05 3.54 16.32
CA LEU A 115 4.60 2.36 16.98
C LEU A 115 3.66 1.17 16.90
N ALA A 116 2.36 1.38 17.12
CA ALA A 116 1.36 0.33 17.00
C ALA A 116 1.25 -0.22 15.57
N ALA A 117 1.31 0.64 14.55
CA ALA A 117 1.33 0.23 13.16
C ALA A 117 2.57 -0.59 12.81
N ILE A 118 3.76 -0.18 13.27
CA ILE A 118 5.02 -0.90 13.07
C ILE A 118 4.95 -2.29 13.72
N VAL A 119 4.51 -2.37 14.97
CA VAL A 119 4.39 -3.64 15.70
C VAL A 119 3.39 -4.57 15.00
N THR A 120 2.21 -4.06 14.66
CA THR A 120 1.17 -4.89 14.03
C THR A 120 1.57 -5.36 12.63
N GLY A 121 2.12 -4.48 11.80
CA GLY A 121 2.63 -4.85 10.49
C GLY A 121 3.79 -5.85 10.59
N GLY A 122 4.70 -5.66 11.57
CA GLY A 122 5.80 -6.57 11.86
C GLY A 122 5.33 -7.96 12.31
N LEU A 123 4.38 -8.02 13.25
CA LEU A 123 3.79 -9.28 13.70
C LEU A 123 3.06 -10.01 12.56
N TRP A 124 2.36 -9.29 11.69
CA TRP A 124 1.73 -9.89 10.53
C TRP A 124 2.75 -10.47 9.56
N GLY A 125 3.85 -9.76 9.30
CA GLY A 125 4.95 -10.26 8.48
C GLY A 125 5.70 -11.43 9.10
N LEU A 126 5.80 -11.47 10.45
CA LEU A 126 6.41 -12.56 11.20
C LEU A 126 5.76 -13.90 10.91
N ILE A 127 4.45 -13.95 10.65
CA ILE A 127 3.71 -15.19 10.36
C ILE A 127 4.32 -15.89 9.14
N SER A 128 4.52 -15.20 8.03
CA SER A 128 5.11 -15.80 6.83
C SER A 128 6.57 -16.22 7.05
N GLY A 129 7.34 -15.38 7.76
CA GLY A 129 8.73 -15.71 8.13
C GLY A 129 8.84 -16.94 9.03
N PHE A 130 7.98 -17.06 10.03
CA PHE A 130 7.91 -18.20 10.92
C PHE A 130 7.52 -19.49 10.19
N LEU A 131 6.53 -19.44 9.31
CA LEU A 131 6.11 -20.58 8.48
C LEU A 131 7.27 -21.07 7.59
N LYS A 132 8.05 -20.12 7.04
CA LYS A 132 9.24 -20.47 6.26
C LYS A 132 10.31 -21.12 7.13
N ALA A 133 10.65 -20.50 8.26
CA ALA A 133 11.75 -20.94 9.11
C ALA A 133 11.47 -22.31 9.76
N LYS A 134 10.25 -22.55 10.23
CA LYS A 134 9.91 -23.77 10.99
C LYS A 134 9.38 -24.90 10.12
N PHE A 135 8.61 -24.59 9.10
CA PHE A 135 7.91 -25.60 8.28
C PHE A 135 8.38 -25.61 6.82
N ASN A 136 9.36 -24.79 6.46
CA ASN A 136 9.87 -24.64 5.10
C ASN A 136 8.76 -24.36 4.05
N VAL A 137 7.66 -23.71 4.47
CA VAL A 137 6.58 -23.30 3.58
C VAL A 137 7.11 -22.23 2.62
N HIS A 138 6.66 -22.25 1.37
CA HIS A 138 7.08 -21.26 0.39
C HIS A 138 6.54 -19.88 0.77
N GLU A 139 7.44 -18.93 1.03
CA GLU A 139 7.14 -17.60 1.56
C GLU A 139 6.24 -16.76 0.65
N VAL A 140 6.33 -16.95 -0.66
CA VAL A 140 5.47 -16.26 -1.63
C VAL A 140 4.02 -16.70 -1.47
N VAL A 141 3.78 -18.00 -1.35
CA VAL A 141 2.42 -18.55 -1.19
C VAL A 141 1.81 -18.09 0.13
N SER A 142 2.54 -18.24 1.24
CA SER A 142 2.06 -17.80 2.56
C SER A 142 1.79 -16.30 2.60
N SER A 143 2.65 -15.46 1.99
CA SER A 143 2.47 -14.02 1.92
C SER A 143 1.24 -13.62 1.11
N ILE A 144 0.97 -14.26 -0.03
CA ILE A 144 -0.23 -14.01 -0.84
C ILE A 144 -1.49 -14.37 -0.04
N MET A 145 -1.51 -15.52 0.62
CA MET A 145 -2.65 -15.94 1.44
C MET A 145 -2.88 -14.98 2.61
N LEU A 146 -1.82 -14.52 3.28
CA LEU A 146 -1.91 -13.52 4.34
C LEU A 146 -2.41 -12.17 3.84
N ASN A 147 -2.05 -11.75 2.62
CA ASN A 147 -2.59 -10.52 2.02
C ASN A 147 -4.11 -10.61 1.85
N TRP A 148 -4.62 -11.70 1.31
CA TRP A 148 -6.06 -11.92 1.17
C TRP A 148 -6.76 -12.05 2.52
N THR A 149 -6.15 -12.74 3.47
CA THR A 149 -6.66 -12.81 4.85
C THR A 149 -6.76 -11.42 5.48
N ALA A 150 -5.72 -10.59 5.37
CA ALA A 150 -5.75 -9.22 5.86
C ALA A 150 -6.85 -8.39 5.18
N PHE A 151 -7.00 -8.53 3.86
CA PHE A 151 -8.05 -7.84 3.11
C PHE A 151 -9.45 -8.18 3.64
N TRP A 152 -9.75 -9.46 3.80
CA TRP A 152 -11.05 -9.91 4.30
C TRP A 152 -11.27 -9.55 5.77
N LEU A 153 -10.24 -9.61 6.61
CA LEU A 153 -10.33 -9.15 7.99
C LEU A 153 -10.68 -7.65 8.06
N VAL A 154 -10.01 -6.81 7.28
CA VAL A 154 -10.31 -5.37 7.23
C VAL A 154 -11.71 -5.12 6.69
N TYR A 155 -12.10 -5.84 5.63
CA TYR A 155 -13.42 -5.72 5.01
C TYR A 155 -14.56 -6.08 5.98
N ASP A 156 -14.38 -7.11 6.81
CA ASP A 156 -15.35 -7.53 7.81
C ASP A 156 -15.32 -6.65 9.07
N PHE A 157 -14.13 -6.28 9.52
CA PHE A 157 -13.94 -5.51 10.76
C PHE A 157 -14.49 -4.09 10.68
N ILE A 158 -14.21 -3.35 9.62
CA ILE A 158 -14.63 -1.94 9.49
C ILE A 158 -16.16 -1.79 9.61
N PRO A 159 -17.00 -2.55 8.88
CA PRO A 159 -18.45 -2.43 9.01
C PRO A 159 -18.99 -2.84 10.37
N ARG A 160 -18.32 -3.74 11.09
CA ARG A 160 -18.80 -4.23 12.40
C ARG A 160 -18.45 -3.30 13.55
N PHE A 161 -17.23 -2.77 13.57
CA PHE A 161 -16.67 -2.12 14.75
C PHE A 161 -16.44 -0.62 14.59
N VAL A 162 -16.26 -0.13 13.36
CA VAL A 162 -15.87 1.27 13.08
C VAL A 162 -16.72 1.84 11.94
N LYS A 163 -18.00 1.44 11.86
CA LYS A 163 -18.89 1.81 10.77
C LYS A 163 -19.27 3.29 10.84
N ASP A 164 -19.12 3.97 9.70
CA ASP A 164 -19.77 5.26 9.47
C ASP A 164 -21.29 5.06 9.33
N LYS A 165 -22.07 5.79 10.11
CA LYS A 165 -23.55 5.73 10.06
C LYS A 165 -24.12 6.15 8.71
N ALA A 166 -23.37 6.95 7.95
CA ALA A 166 -23.81 7.49 6.66
C ALA A 166 -23.40 6.61 5.46
N ILE A 167 -22.32 5.83 5.56
CA ILE A 167 -21.77 5.06 4.43
C ILE A 167 -21.42 3.64 4.90
N ALA A 168 -22.10 2.63 4.34
CA ALA A 168 -22.04 1.23 4.78
C ALA A 168 -20.65 0.56 4.75
N VAL A 169 -19.68 1.09 4.00
CA VAL A 169 -18.36 0.47 3.77
C VAL A 169 -17.19 1.40 4.16
N LYS A 170 -17.49 2.48 4.88
CA LYS A 170 -16.48 3.46 5.28
C LYS A 170 -16.43 3.58 6.81
N SER A 171 -15.24 3.74 7.38
CA SER A 171 -15.09 4.06 8.79
C SER A 171 -15.62 5.46 9.11
N GLU A 172 -16.10 5.68 10.34
CA GLU A 172 -16.38 7.02 10.81
C GLU A 172 -15.16 7.94 10.64
N PRO A 173 -15.37 9.22 10.24
CA PRO A 173 -14.26 10.17 10.17
C PRO A 173 -13.68 10.39 11.57
N LEU A 174 -12.37 10.45 11.65
CA LEU A 174 -11.68 10.78 12.90
C LEU A 174 -12.01 12.22 13.32
N PRO A 175 -12.10 12.50 14.63
CA PRO A 175 -12.22 13.87 15.13
C PRO A 175 -11.10 14.76 14.55
N PHE A 176 -11.42 16.02 14.24
CA PHE A 176 -10.45 16.96 13.64
C PHE A 176 -9.15 17.08 14.43
N SER A 177 -9.22 16.97 15.75
CA SER A 177 -8.05 16.95 16.65
C SER A 177 -7.07 15.80 16.38
N ARG A 178 -7.49 14.74 15.69
CA ARG A 178 -6.71 13.53 15.38
C ARG A 178 -6.33 13.40 13.91
N THR A 179 -6.78 14.32 13.05
CA THR A 179 -6.34 14.36 11.67
C THR A 179 -4.95 14.99 11.60
N LEU A 180 -4.14 14.54 10.68
CA LEU A 180 -2.76 15.02 10.51
C LEU A 180 -2.67 16.40 9.82
N GLY A 181 -3.80 17.00 9.47
CA GLY A 181 -3.87 18.32 8.85
C GLY A 181 -4.77 18.34 7.67
#